data_d5c12f5e4cb2931fc1bdaa289a824751
#
_entry.id   d5c12f5e4cb2931fc1bdaa289a824751
#
_cell.length_a   1.000
_cell.length_b   1.000
_cell.length_c   1.000
_cell.angle_alpha   90.00
_cell.angle_beta   90.00
_cell.angle_gamma   90.00
#
_symmetry.space_group_name_H-M   'P 1'
#
loop_
_entity.id
_entity.type
_entity.pdbx_description
1 polymer ?
#
loop_
_entity_poly.entity_id
_entity_poly.type
_entity_poly.pdbx_seq_one_letter_code
_entity_poly.pdbx_strand_id
1 'polypeptide(L)'
;MCTFYQRSPKHLRELKTVGKTLGVSVVKPAKSEGTRWIDHKRKALTAMDRNYAAIITHLEDIASGEREDIKADDVAKVKGYLKVMKAHKFVMYAAMYQDFVKQLAILSKCFQSDTSSINEVQIDVEVTLSQIEKFKKEDP
;
A
#
# COMPACT_ATOMS: atom_id res chain seq x y z
N MET A 1 3.83 -4.17 8.93
CA MET A 1 4.32 -2.80 8.69
C MET A 1 3.31 -1.71 9.06
N CYS A 2 2.07 -1.68 8.55
CA CYS A 2 1.09 -0.63 8.94
C CYS A 2 0.91 -0.51 10.46
N THR A 3 0.81 -1.63 11.18
CA THR A 3 0.70 -1.66 12.64
C THR A 3 1.92 -1.07 13.35
N PHE A 4 3.11 -1.17 12.79
CA PHE A 4 4.33 -0.58 13.34
C PHE A 4 4.21 0.94 13.46
N TYR A 5 3.76 1.61 12.39
CA TYR A 5 3.55 3.06 12.40
C TYR A 5 2.27 3.49 13.13
N GLN A 6 1.24 2.67 13.14
CA GLN A 6 -0.02 3.01 13.81
C GLN A 6 0.06 2.92 15.33
N ARG A 7 0.85 1.98 15.85
CA ARG A 7 1.02 1.77 17.30
C ARG A 7 2.07 2.69 17.92
N SER A 8 2.92 3.32 17.12
CA SER A 8 3.97 4.20 17.61
C SER A 8 3.84 5.62 17.03
N PRO A 9 3.30 6.57 17.82
CA PRO A 9 3.28 7.99 17.44
C PRO A 9 4.68 8.55 17.16
N LYS A 10 5.72 8.00 17.82
CA LYS A 10 7.12 8.35 17.60
C LYS A 10 7.53 8.00 16.17
N HIS A 11 7.41 6.74 15.76
CA HIS A 11 7.78 6.32 14.42
C HIS A 11 6.99 7.01 13.31
N LEU A 12 5.72 7.35 13.57
CA LEU A 12 4.93 8.12 12.61
C LEU A 12 5.44 9.56 12.46
N ARG A 13 5.88 10.21 13.54
CA ARG A 13 6.48 11.55 13.46
C ARG A 13 7.81 11.52 12.72
N GLU A 14 8.66 10.55 13.04
CA GLU A 14 9.96 10.34 12.39
C GLU A 14 9.77 10.11 10.88
N LEU A 15 8.84 9.24 10.48
CA LEU A 15 8.49 9.01 9.09
C LEU A 15 8.07 10.31 8.37
N LYS A 16 7.28 11.15 9.03
CA LYS A 16 6.88 12.45 8.48
C LYS A 16 8.05 13.41 8.33
N THR A 17 9.01 13.37 9.26
CA THR A 17 10.24 14.17 9.19
C THR A 17 11.09 13.72 7.99
N VAL A 18 11.33 12.43 7.85
CA VAL A 18 12.04 11.86 6.68
C VAL A 18 11.33 12.25 5.38
N GLY A 19 9.99 12.13 5.33
CA GLY A 19 9.22 12.56 4.16
C GLY A 19 9.45 14.02 3.79
N LYS A 20 9.46 14.93 4.78
CA LYS A 20 9.76 16.35 4.55
C LYS A 20 11.15 16.55 3.94
N THR A 21 12.16 15.84 4.45
CA THR A 21 13.53 15.91 3.93
C THR A 21 13.60 15.43 2.48
N LEU A 22 12.82 14.40 2.12
CA LEU A 22 12.76 13.86 0.76
C LEU A 22 11.79 14.62 -0.17
N GLY A 23 11.13 15.68 0.31
CA GLY A 23 10.11 16.41 -0.47
C GLY A 23 8.83 15.61 -0.70
N VAL A 24 8.58 14.57 0.08
CA VAL A 24 7.39 13.68 -0.04
C VAL A 24 6.37 14.01 1.04
N SER A 25 5.12 14.26 0.63
CA SER A 25 4.00 14.41 1.57
C SER A 25 3.55 13.04 2.07
N VAL A 26 3.95 12.69 3.30
CA VAL A 26 3.62 11.41 3.92
C VAL A 26 2.14 11.32 4.27
N VAL A 27 1.46 10.33 3.72
CA VAL A 27 0.08 9.97 4.05
C VAL A 27 0.08 8.97 5.21
N LYS A 28 -0.81 9.14 6.19
CA LYS A 28 -0.92 8.19 7.30
C LYS A 28 -1.17 6.77 6.78
N PRO A 29 -0.33 5.78 7.14
CA PRO A 29 -0.54 4.40 6.72
C PRO A 29 -1.93 3.90 7.14
N ALA A 30 -2.72 3.42 6.18
CA ALA A 30 -4.08 2.98 6.39
C ALA A 30 -4.13 1.48 6.72
N LYS A 31 -5.08 1.06 7.55
CA LYS A 31 -5.43 -0.36 7.71
C LYS A 31 -6.13 -0.86 6.45
N SER A 32 -5.90 -2.13 6.13
CA SER A 32 -6.55 -2.79 4.99
C SER A 32 -7.77 -3.64 5.40
N GLU A 33 -8.34 -3.34 6.56
CA GLU A 33 -9.44 -4.08 7.20
C GLU A 33 -10.72 -3.25 7.19
N GLY A 34 -11.88 -3.92 7.12
CA GLY A 34 -13.20 -3.30 7.20
C GLY A 34 -14.19 -3.91 6.21
N THR A 35 -15.48 -3.59 6.36
CA THR A 35 -16.59 -4.11 5.54
C THR A 35 -16.46 -3.74 4.05
N ARG A 36 -15.87 -2.59 3.74
CA ARG A 36 -15.53 -2.15 2.37
C ARG A 36 -14.07 -2.49 2.04
N TRP A 37 -13.76 -3.76 2.03
CA TRP A 37 -12.39 -4.26 1.94
C TRP A 37 -11.62 -3.74 0.70
N ILE A 38 -12.28 -3.58 -0.46
CA ILE A 38 -11.66 -3.06 -1.69
C ILE A 38 -11.14 -1.63 -1.48
N ASP A 39 -11.98 -0.73 -0.94
CA ASP A 39 -11.59 0.65 -0.66
C ASP A 39 -10.46 0.73 0.37
N HIS A 40 -10.50 -0.10 1.41
CA HIS A 40 -9.45 -0.16 2.41
C HIS A 40 -8.13 -0.66 1.82
N LYS A 41 -8.16 -1.70 0.97
CA LYS A 41 -6.98 -2.20 0.24
C LYS A 41 -6.42 -1.11 -0.69
N ARG A 42 -7.26 -0.46 -1.48
CA ARG A 42 -6.85 0.63 -2.37
C ARG A 42 -6.17 1.76 -1.59
N LYS A 43 -6.78 2.24 -0.51
CA LYS A 43 -6.20 3.30 0.34
C LYS A 43 -4.86 2.88 0.95
N ALA A 44 -4.75 1.64 1.42
CA ALA A 44 -3.53 1.13 2.02
C ALA A 44 -2.39 1.02 0.99
N LEU A 45 -2.67 0.51 -0.21
CA LEU A 45 -1.70 0.41 -1.30
C LEU A 45 -1.26 1.79 -1.79
N THR A 46 -2.21 2.72 -2.00
CA THR A 46 -1.88 4.09 -2.39
C THR A 46 -1.01 4.80 -1.34
N ALA A 47 -1.31 4.61 -0.05
CA ALA A 47 -0.51 5.18 1.02
C ALA A 47 0.89 4.54 1.09
N MET A 48 1.00 3.23 0.83
CA MET A 48 2.27 2.53 0.78
C MET A 48 3.14 3.03 -0.38
N ASP A 49 2.57 3.14 -1.57
CA ASP A 49 3.25 3.61 -2.77
C ASP A 49 3.78 5.05 -2.58
N ARG A 50 2.92 5.97 -2.17
CA ARG A 50 3.31 7.37 -1.91
C ARG A 50 4.38 7.53 -0.85
N ASN A 51 4.37 6.69 0.17
CA ASN A 51 5.31 6.75 1.28
C ASN A 51 6.53 5.85 1.07
N TYR A 52 6.64 5.12 -0.04
CA TYR A 52 7.60 4.03 -0.19
C TYR A 52 9.04 4.48 0.09
N ALA A 53 9.49 5.55 -0.57
CA ALA A 53 10.84 6.09 -0.35
C ALA A 53 11.07 6.50 1.11
N ALA A 54 10.12 7.25 1.69
CA ALA A 54 10.22 7.70 3.08
C ALA A 54 10.23 6.52 4.06
N ILE A 55 9.44 5.47 3.79
CA ILE A 55 9.41 4.25 4.60
C ILE A 55 10.76 3.52 4.53
N ILE A 56 11.31 3.32 3.33
CA ILE A 56 12.60 2.64 3.16
C ILE A 56 13.69 3.40 3.92
N THR A 57 13.83 4.71 3.69
CA THR A 57 14.85 5.54 4.36
C THR A 57 14.70 5.50 5.89
N HIS A 58 13.49 5.62 6.41
CA HIS A 58 13.25 5.56 7.85
C HIS A 58 13.55 4.17 8.45
N LEU A 59 13.21 3.10 7.74
CA LEU A 59 13.53 1.74 8.19
C LEU A 59 15.04 1.46 8.11
N GLU A 60 15.75 2.03 7.14
CA GLU A 60 17.22 1.93 7.05
C GLU A 60 17.90 2.63 8.21
N ASP A 61 17.44 3.83 8.59
CA ASP A 61 17.91 4.55 9.76
C ASP A 61 17.77 3.70 11.05
N ILE A 62 16.61 3.08 11.24
CA ILE A 62 16.38 2.17 12.37
C ILE A 62 17.28 0.92 12.28
N ALA A 63 17.44 0.36 11.09
CA ALA A 63 18.18 -0.89 10.87
C ALA A 63 19.70 -0.72 11.00
N SER A 64 20.23 0.52 10.91
CA SER A 64 21.66 0.82 11.13
C SER A 64 22.12 0.38 12.51
N GLY A 65 21.22 0.42 13.50
CA GLY A 65 21.51 0.05 14.88
C GLY A 65 22.29 1.13 15.64
N GLU A 66 22.52 2.30 15.04
CA GLU A 66 23.23 3.43 15.68
C GLU A 66 22.37 4.16 16.71
N ARG A 67 21.08 3.83 16.77
CA ARG A 67 20.10 4.48 17.64
C ARG A 67 19.92 3.72 18.94
N GLU A 68 20.42 4.28 20.04
CA GLU A 68 20.29 3.71 21.40
C GLU A 68 18.84 3.69 21.93
N ASP A 69 17.95 4.51 21.35
CA ASP A 69 16.56 4.65 21.77
C ASP A 69 15.61 3.60 21.17
N ILE A 70 16.14 2.62 20.41
CA ILE A 70 15.38 1.56 19.75
C ILE A 70 15.78 0.18 20.29
N LYS A 71 14.81 -0.63 20.64
CA LYS A 71 15.02 -1.98 21.16
C LYS A 71 15.57 -2.91 20.06
N ALA A 72 16.48 -3.81 20.44
CA ALA A 72 17.05 -4.79 19.52
C ALA A 72 16.00 -5.63 18.77
N ASP A 73 14.88 -5.99 19.45
CA ASP A 73 13.76 -6.70 18.82
C ASP A 73 13.09 -5.90 17.68
N ASP A 74 12.99 -4.57 17.84
CA ASP A 74 12.41 -3.72 16.80
C ASP A 74 13.38 -3.54 15.63
N VAL A 75 14.67 -3.47 15.88
CA VAL A 75 15.73 -3.49 14.84
C VAL A 75 15.65 -4.79 14.03
N ALA A 76 15.51 -5.94 14.68
CA ALA A 76 15.38 -7.23 14.00
C ALA A 76 14.13 -7.30 13.12
N LYS A 77 12.97 -6.84 13.62
CA LYS A 77 11.72 -6.76 12.85
C LYS A 77 11.86 -5.84 11.64
N VAL A 78 12.50 -4.69 11.82
CA VAL A 78 12.72 -3.69 10.76
C VAL A 78 13.62 -4.23 9.66
N LYS A 79 14.69 -4.96 9.99
CA LYS A 79 15.53 -5.67 9.01
C LYS A 79 14.71 -6.66 8.19
N GLY A 80 13.77 -7.38 8.82
CA GLY A 80 12.83 -8.26 8.12
C GLY A 80 11.92 -7.49 7.15
N TYR A 81 11.36 -6.35 7.55
CA TYR A 81 10.55 -5.51 6.66
C TYR A 81 11.34 -4.98 5.48
N LEU A 82 12.57 -4.49 5.69
CA LEU A 82 13.43 -4.00 4.62
C LEU A 82 13.76 -5.09 3.60
N LYS A 83 14.10 -6.30 4.06
CA LYS A 83 14.38 -7.44 3.17
C LYS A 83 13.20 -7.72 2.23
N VAL A 84 11.98 -7.71 2.75
CA VAL A 84 10.78 -7.94 1.95
C VAL A 84 10.51 -6.77 1.02
N MET A 85 10.51 -5.53 1.54
CA MET A 85 10.14 -4.35 0.76
C MET A 85 11.11 -4.03 -0.37
N LYS A 86 12.41 -4.28 -0.17
CA LYS A 86 13.45 -4.09 -1.21
C LYS A 86 13.50 -5.23 -2.24
N ALA A 87 12.81 -6.34 -1.99
CA ALA A 87 12.78 -7.43 -2.95
C ALA A 87 12.04 -7.00 -4.23
N HIS A 88 12.67 -7.18 -5.40
CA HIS A 88 12.08 -6.86 -6.70
C HIS A 88 10.67 -7.45 -6.87
N LYS A 89 10.52 -8.73 -6.52
CA LYS A 89 9.23 -9.42 -6.55
C LYS A 89 8.15 -8.70 -5.73
N PHE A 90 8.49 -8.16 -4.55
CA PHE A 90 7.53 -7.42 -3.73
C PHE A 90 7.04 -6.16 -4.44
N VAL A 91 7.95 -5.39 -5.03
CA VAL A 91 7.61 -4.15 -5.74
C VAL A 91 6.70 -4.45 -6.94
N MET A 92 7.05 -5.46 -7.72
CA MET A 92 6.24 -5.89 -8.86
C MET A 92 4.84 -6.36 -8.44
N TYR A 93 4.75 -7.25 -7.45
CA TYR A 93 3.46 -7.72 -6.96
C TYR A 93 2.63 -6.58 -6.34
N ALA A 94 3.26 -5.63 -5.65
CA ALA A 94 2.55 -4.48 -5.09
C ALA A 94 1.96 -3.59 -6.19
N ALA A 95 2.70 -3.34 -7.26
CA ALA A 95 2.23 -2.57 -8.42
C ALA A 95 1.07 -3.30 -9.12
N MET A 96 1.26 -4.57 -9.49
CA MET A 96 0.22 -5.41 -10.10
C MET A 96 -1.05 -5.46 -9.22
N TYR A 97 -0.89 -5.68 -7.93
CA TYR A 97 -2.02 -5.75 -7.01
C TYR A 97 -2.72 -4.39 -6.87
N GLN A 98 -2.00 -3.28 -6.95
CA GLN A 98 -2.58 -1.94 -6.96
C GLN A 98 -3.47 -1.73 -8.18
N ASP A 99 -3.03 -2.14 -9.36
CA ASP A 99 -3.82 -2.01 -10.59
C ASP A 99 -5.05 -2.92 -10.56
N PHE A 100 -4.90 -4.15 -10.09
CA PHE A 100 -6.02 -5.06 -9.88
C PHE A 100 -7.08 -4.48 -8.93
N VAL A 101 -6.67 -3.96 -7.78
CA VAL A 101 -7.58 -3.37 -6.78
C VAL A 101 -8.24 -2.08 -7.31
N LYS A 102 -7.57 -1.31 -8.19
CA LYS A 102 -8.20 -0.16 -8.87
C LYS A 102 -9.39 -0.61 -9.73
N GLN A 103 -9.22 -1.65 -10.54
CA GLN A 103 -10.30 -2.18 -11.39
C GLN A 103 -11.48 -2.68 -10.53
N LEU A 104 -11.19 -3.45 -9.49
CA LEU A 104 -12.24 -3.91 -8.56
C LEU A 104 -12.93 -2.74 -7.83
N ALA A 105 -12.24 -1.65 -7.56
CA ALA A 105 -12.85 -0.48 -6.90
C ALA A 105 -13.83 0.26 -7.82
N ILE A 106 -13.57 0.29 -9.13
CA ILE A 106 -14.50 0.83 -10.14
C ILE A 106 -15.77 -0.01 -10.14
N LEU A 107 -15.62 -1.32 -10.30
CA LEU A 107 -16.73 -2.27 -10.32
C LEU A 107 -17.56 -2.22 -9.02
N SER A 108 -16.88 -2.17 -7.87
CA SER A 108 -17.56 -2.07 -6.57
C SER A 108 -18.37 -0.80 -6.40
N LYS A 109 -17.96 0.31 -7.01
CA LYS A 109 -18.74 1.56 -7.01
C LYS A 109 -19.98 1.44 -7.88
N CYS A 110 -19.89 0.79 -9.03
CA CYS A 110 -21.04 0.52 -9.89
C CYS A 110 -22.13 -0.26 -9.13
N PHE A 111 -21.74 -1.35 -8.44
CA PHE A 111 -22.67 -2.13 -7.62
C PHE A 111 -23.25 -1.39 -6.39
N GLN A 112 -22.63 -0.30 -5.96
CA GLN A 112 -23.09 0.51 -4.81
C GLN A 112 -23.93 1.72 -5.25
N SER A 113 -24.11 1.92 -6.55
CA SER A 113 -24.91 3.02 -7.09
C SER A 113 -26.37 2.61 -7.19
N ASP A 114 -27.25 3.35 -6.55
CA ASP A 114 -28.70 3.14 -6.61
C ASP A 114 -29.30 3.53 -7.98
N THR A 115 -28.51 4.18 -8.84
CA THR A 115 -28.95 4.68 -10.16
C THR A 115 -28.45 3.84 -11.33
N SER A 116 -27.57 2.86 -11.08
CA SER A 116 -27.04 2.01 -12.17
C SER A 116 -28.07 1.03 -12.69
N SER A 117 -28.27 1.03 -14.00
CA SER A 117 -29.10 0.02 -14.67
C SER A 117 -28.38 -1.34 -14.75
N ILE A 118 -29.13 -2.42 -14.92
CA ILE A 118 -28.57 -3.77 -15.09
C ILE A 118 -27.62 -3.81 -16.30
N ASN A 119 -27.94 -3.11 -17.39
CA ASN A 119 -27.11 -3.06 -18.59
C ASN A 119 -25.77 -2.36 -18.34
N GLU A 120 -25.75 -1.25 -17.57
CA GLU A 120 -24.51 -0.57 -17.19
C GLU A 120 -23.63 -1.48 -16.31
N VAL A 121 -24.23 -2.17 -15.34
CA VAL A 121 -23.52 -3.15 -14.50
C VAL A 121 -22.88 -4.25 -15.34
N GLN A 122 -23.62 -4.79 -16.32
CA GLN A 122 -23.08 -5.83 -17.21
C GLN A 122 -21.88 -5.33 -18.02
N ILE A 123 -21.96 -4.12 -18.59
CA ILE A 123 -20.86 -3.49 -19.34
C ILE A 123 -19.63 -3.31 -18.43
N ASP A 124 -19.83 -2.80 -17.21
CA ASP A 124 -18.72 -2.59 -16.26
C ASP A 124 -18.06 -3.92 -15.83
N VAL A 125 -18.84 -4.99 -15.69
CA VAL A 125 -18.30 -6.34 -15.45
C VAL A 125 -17.43 -6.81 -16.63
N GLU A 126 -17.94 -6.71 -17.86
CA GLU A 126 -17.22 -7.13 -19.07
C GLU A 126 -15.92 -6.32 -19.26
N VAL A 127 -15.97 -5.00 -19.05
CA VAL A 127 -14.79 -4.12 -19.10
C VAL A 127 -13.78 -4.53 -18.03
N THR A 128 -14.23 -4.76 -16.80
CA THR A 128 -13.35 -5.16 -15.69
C THR A 128 -12.68 -6.52 -15.98
N LEU A 129 -13.42 -7.50 -16.47
CA LEU A 129 -12.89 -8.80 -16.85
C LEU A 129 -11.84 -8.67 -17.96
N SER A 130 -12.13 -7.88 -19.01
CA SER A 130 -11.18 -7.62 -20.10
C SER A 130 -9.87 -6.99 -19.59
N GLN A 131 -9.94 -6.04 -18.65
CA GLN A 131 -8.74 -5.44 -18.04
C GLN A 131 -7.94 -6.46 -17.21
N ILE A 132 -8.61 -7.29 -16.43
CA ILE A 132 -7.96 -8.34 -15.63
C ILE A 132 -7.29 -9.39 -16.54
N GLU A 133 -7.91 -9.73 -17.67
CA GLU A 133 -7.32 -10.66 -18.64
C GLU A 133 -6.04 -10.11 -19.30
N LYS A 134 -5.96 -8.80 -19.50
CA LYS A 134 -4.73 -8.17 -19.99
C LYS A 134 -3.56 -8.36 -19.02
N PHE A 135 -3.80 -8.25 -17.71
CA PHE A 135 -2.76 -8.50 -16.70
C PHE A 135 -2.19 -9.92 -16.74
N LYS A 136 -2.96 -10.92 -17.23
CA LYS A 136 -2.45 -12.29 -17.40
C LYS A 136 -1.53 -12.44 -18.61
N LYS A 137 -1.66 -11.55 -19.61
CA LYS A 137 -0.88 -11.64 -20.87
C LYS A 137 0.40 -10.81 -20.82
N GLU A 138 0.47 -9.87 -19.88
CA GLU A 138 1.62 -8.97 -19.67
C GLU A 138 2.59 -9.53 -18.60
N ASP A 139 2.51 -10.84 -18.28
CA ASP A 139 3.43 -11.50 -17.36
C ASP A 139 4.83 -11.52 -18.00
N PRO A 140 5.86 -10.90 -17.35
CA PRO A 140 7.21 -10.76 -17.91
C PRO A 140 8.00 -12.06 -17.88
#